data_538cbd9b5a1a5619c048fdeec43ea75a
#
_entry.id   538cbd9b5a1a5619c048fdeec43ea75a
#
_cell.length_a   1.000
_cell.length_b   1.000
_cell.length_c   1.000
_cell.angle_alpha   90.00
_cell.angle_beta   90.00
_cell.angle_gamma   90.00
#
_symmetry.space_group_name_H-M   'P 1'
#
loop_
_entity.id
_entity.type
_entity.pdbx_description
1 polymer ?
#
loop_
_entity_poly.entity_id
_entity_poly.type
_entity_poly.pdbx_seq_one_letter_code
_entity_poly.pdbx_strand_id
1 'polypeptide(L)'
;RQWSRGLGDVYKRQDERLTSRTFNKYFGSGMSALVFQEIREFRSLAYSAYGVYQVPWYLDGQGYFRGYMGTQADKTVNAIKAYLDLLKKMPEKPLRMEGIKSGLLQSLVTSKPNFRSLARTGRNWKLQGYDENPNVLYKDNYESVDFKTVVNFYEENLKEKPYTIAIVGNREKIDMQKLADFGELIEVDKKDIFN
;
A
#
# COMPACT_ATOMS: atom_id res chain seq x y z
N ARG A 1 4.02 -30.58 -13.09
CA ARG A 1 4.82 -30.52 -11.84
C ARG A 1 3.87 -30.08 -10.73
N GLN A 2 3.52 -31.01 -9.86
CA GLN A 2 2.75 -30.74 -8.66
C GLN A 2 3.72 -30.10 -7.66
N TRP A 3 3.59 -28.79 -7.44
CA TRP A 3 4.36 -28.10 -6.42
C TRP A 3 3.72 -28.41 -5.07
N SER A 4 4.38 -29.21 -4.25
CA SER A 4 4.03 -29.35 -2.85
C SER A 4 4.36 -28.04 -2.13
N ARG A 5 3.42 -27.14 -2.07
CA ARG A 5 3.52 -25.92 -1.25
C ARG A 5 3.42 -26.31 0.20
N GLY A 6 4.43 -25.97 0.99
CA GLY A 6 4.37 -26.21 2.44
C GLY A 6 3.23 -25.41 3.07
N LEU A 7 2.52 -25.99 4.03
CA LEU A 7 1.50 -25.28 4.81
C LEU A 7 2.04 -23.98 5.41
N GLY A 8 3.33 -23.94 5.76
CA GLY A 8 4.00 -22.74 6.28
C GLY A 8 3.96 -21.53 5.32
N ASP A 9 4.09 -21.75 4.00
CA ASP A 9 4.03 -20.68 3.02
C ASP A 9 2.62 -20.09 2.89
N VAL A 10 1.60 -20.90 3.03
CA VAL A 10 0.20 -20.47 3.01
C VAL A 10 -0.10 -19.57 4.21
N TYR A 11 0.24 -20.01 5.42
CA TYR A 11 0.03 -19.22 6.64
C TYR A 11 0.82 -17.92 6.63
N LYS A 12 2.08 -17.96 6.24
CA LYS A 12 2.91 -16.74 6.09
C LYS A 12 2.26 -15.73 5.14
N ARG A 13 1.69 -16.18 4.04
CA ARG A 13 1.02 -15.30 3.08
C ARG A 13 -0.32 -14.77 3.60
N GLN A 14 -1.03 -15.54 4.40
CA GLN A 14 -2.25 -15.09 5.07
C GLN A 14 -1.95 -13.99 6.09
N ASP A 15 -0.90 -14.16 6.90
CA ASP A 15 -0.43 -13.15 7.85
C ASP A 15 0.03 -11.87 7.15
N GLU A 16 0.76 -11.99 6.04
CA GLU A 16 1.18 -10.84 5.23
C GLU A 16 -0.03 -10.05 4.70
N ARG A 17 -1.09 -10.72 4.26
CA ARG A 17 -2.33 -10.05 3.82
C ARG A 17 -3.05 -9.35 4.95
N LEU A 18 -3.07 -9.94 6.13
CA LEU A 18 -3.68 -9.34 7.32
C LEU A 18 -2.92 -8.08 7.75
N THR A 19 -1.61 -8.22 7.94
CA THR A 19 -0.73 -7.13 8.42
C THR A 19 -0.63 -6.01 7.40
N SER A 20 -0.54 -6.32 6.10
CA SER A 20 -0.54 -5.31 5.04
C SER A 20 -1.83 -4.49 4.97
N ARG A 21 -2.99 -5.10 5.21
CA ARG A 21 -4.27 -4.37 5.27
C ARG A 21 -4.30 -3.40 6.43
N THR A 22 -3.80 -3.82 7.59
CA THR A 22 -3.69 -2.95 8.77
C THR A 22 -2.73 -1.79 8.51
N PHE A 23 -1.55 -2.09 7.97
CA PHE A 23 -0.59 -1.07 7.56
C PHE A 23 -1.18 -0.11 6.52
N ASN A 24 -1.80 -0.61 5.47
CA ASN A 24 -2.42 0.21 4.42
C ASN A 24 -3.48 1.16 4.98
N LYS A 25 -4.31 0.69 5.92
CA LYS A 25 -5.32 1.53 6.56
C LYS A 25 -4.71 2.64 7.39
N TYR A 26 -3.59 2.37 8.05
CA TYR A 26 -2.83 3.36 8.81
C TYR A 26 -2.07 4.34 7.91
N PHE A 27 -1.30 3.81 6.95
CA PHE A 27 -0.32 4.58 6.20
C PHE A 27 -0.90 5.32 5.00
N GLY A 28 -1.66 4.64 4.14
CA GLY A 28 -1.93 5.23 2.84
C GLY A 28 -3.32 5.05 2.24
N SER A 29 -4.25 4.36 2.91
CA SER A 29 -5.58 4.10 2.36
C SER A 29 -6.68 4.84 3.11
N GLY A 30 -7.27 5.83 2.45
CA GLY A 30 -8.40 6.62 2.97
C GLY A 30 -8.00 7.97 3.57
N MET A 31 -9.00 8.77 3.90
CA MET A 31 -8.81 10.17 4.34
C MET A 31 -8.11 10.30 5.71
N SER A 32 -8.19 9.28 6.55
CA SER A 32 -7.52 9.25 7.84
C SER A 32 -6.09 8.72 7.80
N ALA A 33 -5.62 8.23 6.63
CA ALA A 33 -4.28 7.66 6.48
C ALA A 33 -3.19 8.74 6.55
N LEU A 34 -1.96 8.35 6.97
CA LEU A 34 -0.84 9.28 7.11
C LEU A 34 -0.52 10.03 5.83
N VAL A 35 -0.41 9.33 4.70
CA VAL A 35 -0.09 9.95 3.40
C VAL A 35 -1.10 11.04 3.04
N PHE A 36 -2.39 10.76 3.22
CA PHE A 36 -3.42 11.73 2.93
C PHE A 36 -3.31 12.96 3.85
N GLN A 37 -3.17 12.74 5.14
CA GLN A 37 -3.09 13.82 6.13
C GLN A 37 -1.83 14.66 5.95
N GLU A 38 -0.66 14.03 5.83
CA GLU A 38 0.61 14.73 5.78
C GLU A 38 0.87 15.43 4.43
N ILE A 39 0.44 14.84 3.31
CA ILE A 39 0.72 15.37 1.97
C ILE A 39 -0.38 16.32 1.50
N ARG A 40 -1.64 15.93 1.67
CA ARG A 40 -2.77 16.73 1.20
C ARG A 40 -3.21 17.77 2.22
N GLU A 41 -3.58 17.36 3.43
CA GLU A 41 -4.23 18.24 4.40
C GLU A 41 -3.24 19.24 5.03
N PHE A 42 -2.12 18.76 5.55
CA PHE A 42 -1.19 19.65 6.27
C PHE A 42 -0.24 20.44 5.37
N ARG A 43 0.14 19.90 4.22
CA ARG A 43 1.14 20.55 3.34
C ARG A 43 0.55 21.11 2.05
N SER A 44 -0.68 20.76 1.70
CA SER A 44 -1.35 21.16 0.44
C SER A 44 -0.49 20.93 -0.81
N LEU A 45 0.31 19.84 -0.79
CA LEU A 45 1.24 19.51 -1.87
C LEU A 45 0.58 18.73 -3.01
N ALA A 46 -0.49 18.00 -2.71
CA ALA A 46 -1.17 17.16 -3.69
C ALA A 46 -2.68 17.21 -3.51
N TYR A 47 -3.42 17.16 -4.62
CA TYR A 47 -4.87 16.99 -4.59
C TYR A 47 -5.25 15.55 -4.23
N SER A 48 -4.49 14.59 -4.71
CA SER A 48 -4.67 13.16 -4.44
C SER A 48 -3.33 12.55 -4.03
N ALA A 49 -3.32 11.84 -2.91
CA ALA A 49 -2.15 11.13 -2.42
C ALA A 49 -2.58 9.85 -1.70
N TYR A 50 -1.93 8.75 -2.02
CA TYR A 50 -2.14 7.48 -1.34
C TYR A 50 -0.89 6.59 -1.41
N GLY A 51 -0.85 5.56 -0.57
CA GLY A 51 0.19 4.54 -0.60
C GLY A 51 -0.39 3.19 -0.20
N VAL A 52 -0.12 2.16 -0.98
CA VAL A 52 -0.68 0.82 -0.74
C VAL A 52 0.41 -0.23 -0.95
N TYR A 53 0.62 -1.05 0.05
CA TYR A 53 1.38 -2.29 -0.10
C TYR A 53 0.46 -3.35 -0.69
N GLN A 54 0.83 -3.87 -1.84
CA GLN A 54 0.09 -4.89 -2.57
C GLN A 54 0.71 -6.25 -2.35
N VAL A 55 -0.06 -7.16 -1.76
CA VAL A 55 0.31 -8.56 -1.65
C VAL A 55 -0.21 -9.26 -2.90
N PRO A 56 0.63 -10.03 -3.63
CA PRO A 56 0.19 -10.79 -4.78
C PRO A 56 -0.97 -11.71 -4.42
N TRP A 57 -1.89 -11.88 -5.36
CA TRP A 57 -3.02 -12.75 -5.12
C TRP A 57 -2.67 -14.24 -5.20
N TYR A 58 -1.54 -14.59 -5.79
CA TYR A 58 -0.97 -15.93 -5.81
C TYR A 58 0.16 -16.08 -4.79
N LEU A 59 0.46 -17.31 -4.38
CA LEU A 59 1.33 -17.56 -3.24
C LEU A 59 2.82 -17.25 -3.50
N ASP A 60 3.30 -17.36 -4.73
CA ASP A 60 4.73 -17.29 -5.07
C ASP A 60 5.23 -15.87 -5.45
N GLY A 61 4.37 -14.86 -5.44
CA GLY A 61 4.74 -13.49 -5.79
C GLY A 61 5.37 -12.72 -4.63
N GLN A 62 6.16 -11.71 -4.94
CA GLN A 62 6.63 -10.74 -3.95
C GLN A 62 5.62 -9.60 -3.83
N GLY A 63 5.37 -9.17 -2.58
CA GLY A 63 4.61 -7.95 -2.33
C GLY A 63 5.42 -6.71 -2.72
N TYR A 64 4.74 -5.63 -3.05
CA TYR A 64 5.39 -4.36 -3.36
C TYR A 64 4.56 -3.17 -2.88
N PHE A 65 5.23 -2.11 -2.53
CA PHE A 65 4.59 -0.85 -2.19
C PHE A 65 4.44 0.03 -3.43
N ARG A 66 3.27 0.63 -3.59
CA ARG A 66 2.99 1.63 -4.62
C ARG A 66 2.43 2.89 -3.99
N GLY A 67 3.16 4.00 -4.16
CA GLY A 67 2.71 5.34 -3.82
C GLY A 67 2.22 6.09 -5.05
N TYR A 68 1.32 7.03 -4.85
CA TYR A 68 0.84 7.95 -5.89
C TYR A 68 0.61 9.35 -5.32
N MET A 69 0.95 10.35 -6.10
CA MET A 69 0.62 11.75 -5.82
C MET A 69 0.23 12.46 -7.12
N GLY A 70 -0.89 13.17 -7.08
CA GLY A 70 -1.27 14.15 -8.10
C GLY A 70 -0.98 15.54 -7.61
N THR A 71 0.13 16.15 -8.09
CA THR A 71 0.63 17.46 -7.65
C THR A 71 0.76 18.45 -8.81
N GLN A 72 0.92 19.73 -8.51
CA GLN A 72 1.30 20.74 -9.50
C GLN A 72 2.75 20.53 -9.93
N ALA A 73 3.07 20.79 -11.20
CA ALA A 73 4.38 20.50 -11.76
C ALA A 73 5.52 21.25 -11.05
N ASP A 74 5.30 22.50 -10.65
CA ASP A 74 6.23 23.32 -9.89
C ASP A 74 6.45 22.86 -8.44
N LYS A 75 5.54 22.03 -7.90
CA LYS A 75 5.63 21.44 -6.54
C LYS A 75 6.18 20.01 -6.52
N THR A 76 6.51 19.44 -7.69
CA THR A 76 6.91 18.03 -7.82
C THR A 76 8.04 17.65 -6.88
N VAL A 77 9.12 18.42 -6.83
CA VAL A 77 10.29 18.14 -5.96
C VAL A 77 9.90 18.14 -4.48
N ASN A 78 9.13 19.12 -4.04
CA ASN A 78 8.69 19.23 -2.65
C ASN A 78 7.74 18.08 -2.27
N ALA A 79 6.87 17.69 -3.19
CA ALA A 79 5.94 16.59 -2.99
C ALA A 79 6.67 15.23 -2.88
N ILE A 80 7.65 14.98 -3.76
CA ILE A 80 8.50 13.79 -3.69
C ILE A 80 9.26 13.76 -2.36
N LYS A 81 9.93 14.85 -1.99
CA LYS A 81 10.66 14.95 -0.72
C LYS A 81 9.76 14.62 0.46
N ALA A 82 8.60 15.25 0.54
CA ALA A 82 7.65 15.01 1.63
C ALA A 82 7.19 13.55 1.71
N TYR A 83 6.95 12.92 0.55
CA TYR A 83 6.56 11.51 0.51
C TYR A 83 7.69 10.58 0.94
N LEU A 84 8.91 10.83 0.45
CA LEU A 84 10.09 10.05 0.83
C LEU A 84 10.44 10.20 2.32
N ASP A 85 10.23 11.39 2.90
CA ASP A 85 10.41 11.61 4.33
C ASP A 85 9.46 10.72 5.16
N LEU A 86 8.20 10.54 4.70
CA LEU A 86 7.25 9.60 5.33
C LEU A 86 7.68 8.13 5.18
N LEU A 87 8.27 7.77 4.04
CA LEU A 87 8.79 6.41 3.81
C LEU A 87 10.05 6.14 4.63
N LYS A 88 10.90 7.14 4.83
CA LYS A 88 12.13 7.02 5.65
C LYS A 88 11.83 6.97 7.14
N LYS A 89 10.88 7.75 7.59
CA LYS A 89 10.49 7.85 8.99
C LYS A 89 8.98 7.99 9.12
N MET A 90 8.31 6.87 9.28
CA MET A 90 6.87 6.83 9.48
C MET A 90 6.50 7.47 10.83
N PRO A 91 5.65 8.51 10.88
CA PRO A 91 5.17 9.06 12.14
C PRO A 91 4.39 8.02 12.96
N GLU A 92 4.71 7.90 14.23
CA GLU A 92 4.05 6.98 15.14
C GLU A 92 2.88 7.65 15.85
N LYS A 93 1.66 7.20 15.56
CA LYS A 93 0.42 7.73 16.13
C LYS A 93 -0.45 6.57 16.67
N PRO A 94 -0.06 5.92 17.77
CA PRO A 94 -0.72 4.71 18.29
C PRO A 94 -2.20 4.94 18.64
N LEU A 95 -2.58 6.14 19.03
CA LEU A 95 -3.99 6.50 19.34
C LEU A 95 -4.94 6.31 18.14
N ARG A 96 -4.42 6.19 16.91
CA ARG A 96 -5.24 5.93 15.73
C ARG A 96 -5.71 4.48 15.62
N MET A 97 -5.13 3.55 16.38
CA MET A 97 -5.42 2.11 16.23
C MET A 97 -6.88 1.76 16.46
N GLU A 98 -7.55 2.40 17.39
CA GLU A 98 -9.00 2.22 17.62
C GLU A 98 -9.83 2.49 16.36
N GLY A 99 -9.62 3.64 15.73
CA GLY A 99 -10.30 4.00 14.48
C GLY A 99 -9.92 3.08 13.31
N ILE A 100 -8.67 2.58 13.27
CA ILE A 100 -8.20 1.64 12.26
C ILE A 100 -8.89 0.29 12.40
N LYS A 101 -8.91 -0.27 13.62
CA LYS A 101 -9.62 -1.52 13.93
C LYS A 101 -11.10 -1.43 13.54
N SER A 102 -11.77 -0.39 14.01
CA SER A 102 -13.19 -0.14 13.68
C SER A 102 -13.41 -0.09 12.17
N GLY A 103 -12.57 0.65 11.43
CA GLY A 103 -12.67 0.76 9.98
C GLY A 103 -12.37 -0.56 9.24
N LEU A 104 -11.45 -1.38 9.75
CA LEU A 104 -11.17 -2.71 9.21
C LEU A 104 -12.35 -3.65 9.43
N LEU A 105 -12.88 -3.72 10.66
CA LEU A 105 -14.04 -4.56 10.99
C LEU A 105 -15.28 -4.14 10.18
N GLN A 106 -15.53 -2.84 10.06
CA GLN A 106 -16.63 -2.34 9.24
C GLN A 106 -16.48 -2.75 7.77
N SER A 107 -15.26 -2.74 7.23
CA SER A 107 -14.99 -3.16 5.85
C SER A 107 -15.35 -4.62 5.59
N LEU A 108 -15.19 -5.50 6.58
CA LEU A 108 -15.57 -6.92 6.46
C LEU A 108 -17.08 -7.10 6.31
N VAL A 109 -17.86 -6.28 7.01
CA VAL A 109 -19.33 -6.33 6.97
C VAL A 109 -19.87 -5.76 5.65
N THR A 110 -19.24 -4.69 5.16
CA THR A 110 -19.71 -3.97 3.96
C THR A 110 -19.22 -4.61 2.65
N SER A 111 -18.07 -5.31 2.67
CA SER A 111 -17.47 -5.93 1.49
C SER A 111 -18.05 -7.30 1.18
N LYS A 112 -19.35 -7.35 0.85
CA LYS A 112 -19.99 -8.60 0.45
C LYS A 112 -19.76 -8.86 -1.04
N PRO A 113 -19.34 -10.09 -1.42
CA PRO A 113 -19.22 -10.45 -2.82
C PRO A 113 -20.57 -10.33 -3.53
N ASN A 114 -20.57 -9.82 -4.76
CA ASN A 114 -21.77 -9.82 -5.59
C ASN A 114 -22.16 -11.28 -5.92
N PHE A 115 -23.45 -11.60 -5.90
CA PHE A 115 -23.95 -12.95 -6.16
C PHE A 115 -23.45 -13.54 -7.48
N ARG A 116 -23.31 -12.71 -8.54
CA ARG A 116 -22.77 -13.14 -9.83
C ARG A 116 -21.28 -13.50 -9.81
N SER A 117 -20.55 -13.06 -8.81
CA SER A 117 -19.11 -13.32 -8.66
C SER A 117 -18.77 -14.36 -7.57
N LEU A 118 -19.76 -14.94 -6.89
CA LEU A 118 -19.53 -15.85 -5.77
C LEU A 118 -18.66 -17.03 -6.14
N ALA A 119 -18.92 -17.72 -7.25
CA ALA A 119 -18.13 -18.86 -7.70
C ALA A 119 -16.66 -18.48 -7.97
N ARG A 120 -16.44 -17.35 -8.65
CA ARG A 120 -15.11 -16.80 -8.91
C ARG A 120 -14.40 -16.39 -7.61
N THR A 121 -15.14 -15.79 -6.69
CA THR A 121 -14.62 -15.35 -5.39
C THR A 121 -14.17 -16.56 -4.57
N GLY A 122 -15.00 -17.60 -4.45
CA GLY A 122 -14.64 -18.83 -3.74
C GLY A 122 -13.44 -19.55 -4.35
N ARG A 123 -13.37 -19.61 -5.71
CA ARG A 123 -12.19 -20.13 -6.40
C ARG A 123 -10.93 -19.31 -6.06
N ASN A 124 -11.04 -18.00 -6.04
CA ASN A 124 -9.90 -17.11 -5.71
C ASN A 124 -9.44 -17.32 -4.26
N TRP A 125 -10.35 -17.51 -3.31
CA TRP A 125 -9.98 -17.82 -1.93
C TRP A 125 -9.17 -19.12 -1.85
N LYS A 126 -9.64 -20.19 -2.51
CA LYS A 126 -8.90 -21.46 -2.57
C LYS A 126 -7.50 -21.31 -3.19
N LEU A 127 -7.37 -20.54 -4.28
CA LEU A 127 -6.07 -20.26 -4.90
C LEU A 127 -5.14 -19.42 -3.99
N GLN A 128 -5.71 -18.69 -3.04
CA GLN A 128 -5.00 -17.94 -2.02
C GLN A 128 -4.72 -18.76 -0.74
N GLY A 129 -5.13 -20.02 -0.71
CA GLY A 129 -4.92 -20.89 0.43
C GLY A 129 -5.99 -20.81 1.52
N TYR A 130 -7.17 -20.23 1.22
CA TYR A 130 -8.29 -20.21 2.17
C TYR A 130 -9.30 -21.31 1.83
N ASP A 131 -9.67 -22.10 2.84
CA ASP A 131 -10.71 -23.14 2.70
C ASP A 131 -12.12 -22.55 2.84
N GLU A 132 -12.24 -21.41 3.51
CA GLU A 132 -13.49 -20.72 3.77
C GLU A 132 -13.38 -19.20 3.50
N ASN A 133 -14.43 -18.46 3.83
CA ASN A 133 -14.41 -16.99 3.70
C ASN A 133 -13.35 -16.37 4.62
N PRO A 134 -12.30 -15.73 4.07
CA PRO A 134 -11.21 -15.16 4.87
C PRO A 134 -11.67 -14.04 5.83
N ASN A 135 -12.86 -13.48 5.63
CA ASN A 135 -13.39 -12.46 6.54
C ASN A 135 -13.62 -13.00 7.95
N VAL A 136 -13.87 -14.32 8.11
CA VAL A 136 -13.99 -14.97 9.42
C VAL A 136 -12.65 -14.87 10.16
N LEU A 137 -11.57 -15.30 9.51
CA LEU A 137 -10.22 -15.21 10.05
C LEU A 137 -9.80 -13.76 10.34
N TYR A 138 -10.10 -12.83 9.42
CA TYR A 138 -9.74 -11.43 9.59
C TYR A 138 -10.47 -10.76 10.75
N LYS A 139 -11.71 -11.13 11.05
CA LYS A 139 -12.46 -10.55 12.16
C LYS A 139 -11.72 -10.75 13.49
N ASP A 140 -11.40 -11.98 13.84
CA ASP A 140 -10.76 -12.32 15.10
C ASP A 140 -9.36 -11.68 15.21
N ASN A 141 -8.63 -11.67 14.11
CA ASN A 141 -7.30 -11.05 14.07
C ASN A 141 -7.34 -9.52 14.18
N TYR A 142 -8.32 -8.82 13.57
CA TYR A 142 -8.41 -7.36 13.68
C TYR A 142 -8.79 -6.89 15.09
N GLU A 143 -9.45 -7.71 15.87
CA GLU A 143 -9.74 -7.41 17.29
C GLU A 143 -8.45 -7.39 18.13
N SER A 144 -7.49 -8.24 17.82
CA SER A 144 -6.23 -8.40 18.56
C SER A 144 -5.05 -7.58 18.02
N VAL A 145 -5.13 -7.06 16.77
CA VAL A 145 -4.03 -6.33 16.15
C VAL A 145 -3.68 -5.07 16.93
N ASP A 146 -2.39 -4.76 17.08
CA ASP A 146 -1.87 -3.60 17.80
C ASP A 146 -1.02 -2.67 16.90
N PHE A 147 -0.55 -1.56 17.46
CA PHE A 147 0.29 -0.61 16.72
C PHE A 147 1.67 -1.20 16.38
N LYS A 148 2.17 -2.13 17.17
CA LYS A 148 3.43 -2.82 16.90
C LYS A 148 3.38 -3.60 15.58
N THR A 149 2.23 -4.16 15.25
CA THR A 149 1.99 -4.81 13.95
C THR A 149 2.25 -3.86 12.78
N VAL A 150 1.79 -2.61 12.89
CA VAL A 150 2.01 -1.57 11.86
C VAL A 150 3.48 -1.21 11.76
N VAL A 151 4.15 -1.02 12.89
CA VAL A 151 5.58 -0.65 12.95
C VAL A 151 6.45 -1.77 12.38
N ASN A 152 6.26 -3.00 12.83
CA ASN A 152 7.01 -4.16 12.32
C ASN A 152 6.84 -4.31 10.80
N PHE A 153 5.60 -4.20 10.31
CA PHE A 153 5.34 -4.29 8.88
C PHE A 153 6.07 -3.21 8.08
N TYR A 154 6.08 -1.96 8.58
CA TYR A 154 6.81 -0.87 7.97
C TYR A 154 8.32 -1.13 7.94
N GLU A 155 8.90 -1.56 9.05
CA GLU A 155 10.34 -1.82 9.16
C GLU A 155 10.81 -2.94 8.23
N GLU A 156 10.03 -4.01 8.11
CA GLU A 156 10.36 -5.16 7.27
C GLU A 156 10.20 -4.89 5.77
N ASN A 157 9.17 -4.11 5.40
CA ASN A 157 8.74 -4.05 4.00
C ASN A 157 8.97 -2.70 3.31
N LEU A 158 9.15 -1.59 4.05
CA LEU A 158 9.27 -0.26 3.46
C LEU A 158 10.56 0.48 3.86
N LYS A 159 10.91 0.43 5.14
CA LYS A 159 12.06 1.15 5.66
C LYS A 159 13.35 0.71 4.95
N GLU A 160 14.11 1.69 4.45
CA GLU A 160 15.39 1.46 3.75
C GLU A 160 15.31 0.58 2.49
N LYS A 161 14.12 0.37 1.94
CA LYS A 161 13.99 -0.35 0.67
C LYS A 161 14.27 0.59 -0.52
N PRO A 162 14.88 0.07 -1.60
CA PRO A 162 15.04 0.83 -2.83
C PRO A 162 13.68 1.15 -3.45
N TYR A 163 13.60 2.28 -4.14
CA TYR A 163 12.38 2.72 -4.82
C TYR A 163 12.68 3.28 -6.20
N THR A 164 11.69 3.21 -7.07
CA THR A 164 11.69 3.87 -8.38
C THR A 164 10.60 4.93 -8.38
N ILE A 165 10.90 6.11 -8.91
CA ILE A 165 9.94 7.21 -9.04
C ILE A 165 9.62 7.39 -10.52
N ALA A 166 8.34 7.24 -10.89
CA ALA A 166 7.87 7.56 -12.22
C ALA A 166 7.14 8.91 -12.18
N ILE A 167 7.49 9.83 -13.07
CA ILE A 167 6.93 11.17 -13.14
C ILE A 167 6.34 11.38 -14.53
N VAL A 168 5.09 11.84 -14.56
CA VAL A 168 4.42 12.28 -15.79
C VAL A 168 3.94 13.72 -15.58
N GLY A 169 4.43 14.65 -16.37
CA GLY A 169 4.09 16.06 -16.20
C GLY A 169 4.75 16.99 -17.23
N ASN A 170 4.51 18.30 -17.08
CA ASN A 170 5.16 19.31 -17.91
C ASN A 170 6.59 19.54 -17.41
N ARG A 171 7.57 19.06 -18.18
CA ARG A 171 9.00 19.14 -17.87
C ARG A 171 9.48 20.58 -17.64
N GLU A 172 8.99 21.54 -18.41
CA GLU A 172 9.44 22.95 -18.32
C GLU A 172 9.11 23.60 -16.96
N LYS A 173 8.12 23.03 -16.25
CA LYS A 173 7.69 23.52 -14.94
C LYS A 173 8.29 22.73 -13.77
N ILE A 174 9.05 21.68 -14.04
CA ILE A 174 9.68 20.84 -13.02
C ILE A 174 11.14 21.28 -12.87
N ASP A 175 11.59 21.48 -11.65
CA ASP A 175 13.00 21.74 -11.33
C ASP A 175 13.83 20.45 -11.52
N MET A 176 14.31 20.25 -12.74
CA MET A 176 15.07 19.05 -13.12
C MET A 176 16.40 18.90 -12.38
N GLN A 177 17.02 20.03 -11.98
CA GLN A 177 18.30 19.99 -11.24
C GLN A 177 18.08 19.40 -9.85
N LYS A 178 17.07 19.88 -9.14
CA LYS A 178 16.71 19.32 -7.82
C LYS A 178 16.11 17.92 -7.91
N LEU A 179 15.52 17.57 -9.04
CA LEU A 179 15.01 16.21 -9.22
C LEU A 179 16.14 15.18 -9.30
N ALA A 180 17.29 15.56 -9.86
CA ALA A 180 18.49 14.72 -9.93
C ALA A 180 19.07 14.36 -8.55
N ASP A 181 18.76 15.14 -7.49
CA ASP A 181 19.18 14.82 -6.12
C ASP A 181 18.55 13.52 -5.57
N PHE A 182 17.46 13.04 -6.18
CA PHE A 182 16.81 11.80 -5.75
C PHE A 182 17.36 10.54 -6.40
N GLY A 183 18.14 10.66 -7.47
CA GLY A 183 18.74 9.54 -8.17
C GLY A 183 18.98 9.79 -9.65
N GLU A 184 19.34 8.74 -10.37
CA GLU A 184 19.54 8.79 -11.82
C GLU A 184 18.22 9.11 -12.54
N LEU A 185 18.28 10.08 -13.46
CA LEU A 185 17.13 10.47 -14.29
C LEU A 185 17.17 9.76 -15.63
N ILE A 186 16.18 8.95 -15.90
CA ILE A 186 15.97 8.28 -17.19
C ILE A 186 14.76 8.91 -17.86
N GLU A 187 14.97 9.55 -18.99
CA GLU A 187 13.89 10.09 -19.81
C GLU A 187 13.34 9.00 -20.73
N VAL A 188 12.03 8.83 -20.72
CA VAL A 188 11.34 7.85 -21.55
C VAL A 188 10.43 8.58 -22.52
N ASP A 189 10.64 8.40 -23.82
CA ASP A 189 9.75 8.95 -24.84
C ASP A 189 8.41 8.19 -24.84
N LYS A 190 7.33 8.91 -25.14
CA LYS A 190 6.01 8.31 -25.30
C LYS A 190 5.99 7.15 -26.32
N LYS A 191 6.82 7.26 -27.36
CA LYS A 191 6.97 6.22 -28.38
C LYS A 191 7.54 4.90 -27.84
N ASP A 192 8.37 4.98 -26.79
CA ASP A 192 8.98 3.80 -26.17
C ASP A 192 7.98 3.02 -25.28
N ILE A 193 6.88 3.69 -24.88
CA ILE A 193 5.85 3.10 -24.02
C ILE A 193 4.68 2.52 -24.85
N PHE A 194 4.36 3.15 -25.98
CA PHE A 194 3.17 2.83 -26.78
C PHE A 194 3.58 2.43 -28.21
N ASN A 195 4.31 1.35 -28.35
CA ASN A 195 4.53 0.69 -29.65
C ASN A 195 3.39 -0.24 -30.00
#